data_6525a217feb8dae2a121263de77c0dc2
#
_entry.id   6525a217feb8dae2a121263de77c0dc2
#
_cell.length_a   1.000
_cell.length_b   1.000
_cell.length_c   1.000
_cell.angle_alpha   90.00
_cell.angle_beta   90.00
_cell.angle_gamma   90.00
#
_symmetry.space_group_name_H-M   'P 1'
#
loop_
_entity.id
_entity.type
_entity.pdbx_description
1 polymer ?
#
loop_
_entity_poly.entity_id
_entity_poly.type
_entity_poly.pdbx_seq_one_letter_code
_entity_poly.pdbx_strand_id
1 'polypeptide(L)'
;LELRTLMAALRRRHRGEPAPGPDEVWGTGRYLRRIRENWETRDFGLSVPFPWVGQAQDHLDNDDPLALEKLLLGRAWQDLGRLSLGHHFDVTAVIIYVLRWEIIDRWTRLDGAAAQQRFDTLVAEGLGDWDALFGRDAA
;
A
#
# COMPACT_ATOMS: atom_id res chain seq x y z
N LEU A 1 -0.63 -13.08 7.25
CA LEU A 1 -2.05 -13.46 7.49
C LEU A 1 -2.84 -12.29 8.09
N GLU A 2 -2.33 -11.62 9.12
CA GLU A 2 -3.03 -10.52 9.80
C GLU A 2 -3.31 -9.32 8.89
N LEU A 3 -2.36 -8.94 8.04
CA LEU A 3 -2.51 -7.83 7.09
C LEU A 3 -3.75 -7.98 6.20
N ARG A 4 -3.93 -9.19 5.64
CA ARG A 4 -5.06 -9.49 4.75
C ARG A 4 -6.41 -9.39 5.48
N THR A 5 -6.48 -9.92 6.70
CA THR A 5 -7.68 -9.86 7.54
C THR A 5 -8.03 -8.43 7.93
N LEU A 6 -7.04 -7.64 8.34
CA LEU A 6 -7.24 -6.23 8.68
C LEU A 6 -7.71 -5.41 7.48
N MET A 7 -7.14 -5.62 6.30
CA MET A 7 -7.59 -4.97 5.08
C MET A 7 -9.01 -5.37 4.66
N ALA A 8 -9.38 -6.65 4.85
CA ALA A 8 -10.75 -7.09 4.61
C ALA A 8 -11.74 -6.36 5.55
N ALA A 9 -11.41 -6.24 6.83
CA ALA A 9 -12.22 -5.52 7.81
C ALA A 9 -12.35 -4.03 7.46
N LEU A 10 -11.23 -3.34 7.17
CA LEU A 10 -11.22 -1.93 6.79
C LEU A 10 -12.09 -1.66 5.56
N ARG A 11 -11.93 -2.45 4.50
CA ARG A 11 -12.73 -2.32 3.27
C ARG A 11 -14.21 -2.62 3.48
N ARG A 12 -14.53 -3.62 4.30
CA ARG A 12 -15.91 -3.95 4.65
C ARG A 12 -16.58 -2.79 5.38
N ARG A 13 -15.91 -2.22 6.40
CA ARG A 13 -16.41 -1.06 7.12
C ARG A 13 -16.53 0.19 6.23
N HIS A 14 -15.56 0.44 5.38
CA HIS A 14 -15.59 1.56 4.42
C HIS A 14 -16.80 1.48 3.48
N ARG A 15 -17.25 0.27 3.11
CA ARG A 15 -18.49 0.07 2.34
C ARG A 15 -19.77 0.20 3.17
N GLY A 16 -19.67 0.53 4.46
CA GLY A 16 -20.83 0.63 5.35
C GLY A 16 -21.44 -0.72 5.75
N GLU A 17 -20.72 -1.82 5.55
CA GLU A 17 -21.19 -3.15 5.94
C GLU A 17 -21.08 -3.35 7.47
N PRO A 18 -22.01 -4.09 8.08
CA PRO A 18 -21.97 -4.36 9.52
C PRO A 18 -20.78 -5.25 9.90
N ALA A 19 -20.48 -5.26 11.22
CA ALA A 19 -19.50 -6.17 11.77
C ALA A 19 -19.80 -7.63 11.40
N PRO A 20 -18.77 -8.44 11.13
CA PRO A 20 -18.95 -9.85 10.84
C PRO A 20 -19.65 -10.61 11.98
N GLY A 21 -20.54 -11.52 11.64
CA GLY A 21 -21.22 -12.36 12.61
C GLY A 21 -20.29 -13.27 13.41
N PRO A 22 -20.74 -13.81 14.56
CA PRO A 22 -19.92 -14.69 15.39
C PRO A 22 -19.46 -15.96 14.67
N ASP A 23 -20.30 -16.50 13.79
CA ASP A 23 -20.08 -17.75 13.07
C ASP A 23 -19.63 -17.51 11.61
N GLU A 24 -19.43 -16.26 11.22
CA GLU A 24 -19.01 -15.90 9.87
C GLU A 24 -17.51 -16.12 9.68
N VAL A 25 -17.15 -16.90 8.66
CA VAL A 25 -15.75 -17.10 8.26
C VAL A 25 -15.34 -15.96 7.30
N TRP A 26 -14.79 -14.88 7.84
CA TRP A 26 -14.44 -13.67 7.06
C TRP A 26 -12.94 -13.36 7.05
N GLY A 27 -12.16 -14.01 7.88
CA GLY A 27 -10.73 -13.78 7.99
C GLY A 27 -10.01 -14.88 8.77
N THR A 28 -8.73 -14.69 9.00
CA THR A 28 -7.88 -15.59 9.77
C THR A 28 -6.99 -14.80 10.73
N GLY A 29 -6.63 -15.40 11.86
CA GLY A 29 -5.72 -14.79 12.83
C GLY A 29 -6.36 -14.62 14.21
N ARG A 30 -5.54 -14.17 15.16
CA ARG A 30 -5.93 -14.09 16.58
C ARG A 30 -6.76 -12.85 16.95
N TYR A 31 -6.87 -11.89 16.04
CA TYR A 31 -7.52 -10.61 16.32
C TYR A 31 -8.97 -10.52 15.83
N LEU A 32 -9.53 -11.56 15.21
CA LEU A 32 -10.88 -11.56 14.65
C LEU A 32 -11.94 -11.11 15.66
N ARG A 33 -11.88 -11.67 16.86
CA ARG A 33 -12.80 -11.32 17.95
C ARG A 33 -12.67 -9.84 18.34
N ARG A 34 -11.44 -9.36 18.51
CA ARG A 34 -11.15 -7.97 18.89
C ARG A 34 -11.62 -6.97 17.84
N ILE A 35 -11.40 -7.28 16.55
CA ILE A 35 -11.89 -6.47 15.42
C ILE A 35 -13.42 -6.36 15.47
N ARG A 36 -14.10 -7.47 15.66
CA ARG A 36 -15.56 -7.49 15.73
C ARG A 36 -16.11 -6.70 16.94
N GLU A 37 -15.54 -6.90 18.12
CA GLU A 37 -15.97 -6.21 19.36
C GLU A 37 -15.70 -4.70 19.31
N ASN A 38 -14.74 -4.25 18.52
CA ASN A 38 -14.36 -2.84 18.37
C ASN A 38 -14.62 -2.32 16.95
N TRP A 39 -15.66 -2.80 16.29
CA TRP A 39 -15.94 -2.48 14.90
C TRP A 39 -16.07 -0.99 14.61
N GLU A 40 -16.68 -0.23 15.52
CA GLU A 40 -16.87 1.21 15.40
C GLU A 40 -15.60 2.02 15.75
N THR A 41 -14.62 1.39 16.38
CA THR A 41 -13.36 2.05 16.70
C THR A 41 -12.50 2.15 15.45
N ARG A 42 -11.92 3.33 15.16
CA ARG A 42 -11.16 3.63 13.95
C ARG A 42 -10.09 2.60 13.61
N ASP A 43 -9.38 2.09 14.61
CA ASP A 43 -8.28 1.14 14.50
C ASP A 43 -8.64 -0.27 15.00
N PHE A 44 -9.93 -0.54 15.23
CA PHE A 44 -10.43 -1.77 15.85
C PHE A 44 -9.80 -2.06 17.23
N GLY A 45 -9.34 -1.02 17.94
CA GLY A 45 -8.60 -1.15 19.19
C GLY A 45 -7.22 -1.81 19.03
N LEU A 46 -6.63 -1.75 17.84
CA LEU A 46 -5.40 -2.43 17.47
C LEU A 46 -4.21 -1.47 17.24
N SER A 47 -4.29 -0.24 17.72
CA SER A 47 -3.23 0.77 17.57
C SER A 47 -1.86 0.31 18.04
N VAL A 48 -1.79 -0.47 19.12
CA VAL A 48 -0.52 -0.96 19.66
C VAL A 48 0.11 -2.04 18.79
N PRO A 49 -0.60 -3.16 18.45
CA PRO A 49 -0.01 -4.18 17.59
C PRO A 49 0.10 -3.78 16.12
N PHE A 50 -0.77 -2.89 15.65
CA PHE A 50 -0.85 -2.47 14.24
C PHE A 50 -1.09 -0.97 14.11
N PRO A 51 -0.11 -0.11 14.41
CA PRO A 51 -0.28 1.35 14.35
C PRO A 51 -0.63 1.87 12.95
N TRP A 52 -0.35 1.12 11.90
CA TRP A 52 -0.65 1.47 10.51
C TRP A 52 -2.14 1.38 10.15
N VAL A 53 -2.97 0.68 10.96
CA VAL A 53 -4.42 0.50 10.68
C VAL A 53 -5.15 1.84 10.65
N GLY A 54 -4.81 2.75 11.57
CA GLY A 54 -5.38 4.10 11.58
C GLY A 54 -5.03 4.89 10.31
N GLN A 55 -3.77 4.80 9.84
CA GLN A 55 -3.33 5.45 8.59
C GLN A 55 -4.02 4.84 7.37
N ALA A 56 -4.19 3.50 7.34
CA ALA A 56 -4.92 2.84 6.26
C ALA A 56 -6.39 3.29 6.20
N GLN A 57 -7.02 3.50 7.35
CA GLN A 57 -8.38 4.05 7.40
C GLN A 57 -8.41 5.48 6.84
N ASP A 58 -7.44 6.34 7.19
CA ASP A 58 -7.35 7.71 6.65
C ASP A 58 -7.25 7.71 5.13
N HIS A 59 -6.43 6.85 4.55
CA HIS A 59 -6.29 6.76 3.10
C HIS A 59 -7.56 6.24 2.42
N LEU A 60 -8.30 5.34 3.07
CA LEU A 60 -9.61 4.91 2.58
C LEU A 60 -10.64 6.04 2.63
N ASP A 61 -10.71 6.77 3.74
CA ASP A 61 -11.68 7.85 3.94
C ASP A 61 -11.41 9.06 3.02
N ASN A 62 -10.15 9.29 2.65
CA ASN A 62 -9.74 10.33 1.71
C ASN A 62 -9.75 9.87 0.24
N ASP A 63 -10.19 8.64 -0.04
CA ASP A 63 -10.19 8.03 -1.38
C ASP A 63 -8.81 8.12 -2.07
N ASP A 64 -7.74 7.85 -1.29
CA ASP A 64 -6.35 7.83 -1.75
C ASP A 64 -5.80 6.39 -1.86
N PRO A 65 -6.14 5.68 -2.93
CA PRO A 65 -5.71 4.29 -3.11
C PRO A 65 -4.20 4.16 -3.31
N LEU A 66 -3.54 5.19 -3.86
CA LEU A 66 -2.10 5.16 -4.09
C LEU A 66 -1.31 5.22 -2.77
N ALA A 67 -1.69 6.12 -1.87
CA ALA A 67 -1.07 6.21 -0.56
C ALA A 67 -1.34 4.96 0.27
N LEU A 68 -2.56 4.40 0.19
CA LEU A 68 -2.90 3.12 0.83
C LEU A 68 -2.02 1.99 0.30
N GLU A 69 -1.83 1.89 -1.01
CA GLU A 69 -0.99 0.85 -1.61
C GLU A 69 0.47 0.99 -1.16
N LYS A 70 1.04 2.19 -1.18
CA LYS A 70 2.39 2.47 -0.68
C LYS A 70 2.56 2.08 0.79
N LEU A 71 1.57 2.39 1.63
CA LEU A 71 1.55 1.99 3.04
C LEU A 71 1.60 0.47 3.20
N LEU A 72 0.77 -0.25 2.45
CA LEU A 72 0.68 -1.71 2.52
C LEU A 72 1.94 -2.41 2.02
N LEU A 73 2.51 -1.94 0.90
CA LEU A 73 3.77 -2.46 0.37
C LEU A 73 4.92 -2.21 1.33
N GLY A 74 5.00 -1.02 1.93
CA GLY A 74 5.99 -0.69 2.95
C GLY A 74 5.87 -1.60 4.18
N ARG A 75 4.63 -1.90 4.59
CA ARG A 75 4.39 -2.82 5.69
C ARG A 75 4.79 -4.25 5.36
N ALA A 76 4.41 -4.75 4.19
CA ALA A 76 4.81 -6.07 3.72
C ALA A 76 6.34 -6.20 3.64
N TRP A 77 7.03 -5.18 3.15
CA TRP A 77 8.50 -5.12 3.12
C TRP A 77 9.12 -5.26 4.51
N GLN A 78 8.60 -4.53 5.50
CA GLN A 78 9.08 -4.61 6.89
C GLN A 78 8.84 -5.99 7.50
N ASP A 79 7.68 -6.59 7.26
CA ASP A 79 7.34 -7.91 7.77
C ASP A 79 8.23 -8.99 7.14
N LEU A 80 8.49 -8.92 5.84
CA LEU A 80 9.45 -9.79 5.16
C LEU A 80 10.87 -9.61 5.70
N GLY A 81 11.25 -8.36 6.05
CA GLY A 81 12.53 -8.08 6.70
C GLY A 81 12.69 -8.78 8.05
N ARG A 82 11.63 -8.78 8.84
CA ARG A 82 11.62 -9.50 10.13
C ARG A 82 11.68 -11.02 9.95
N LEU A 83 10.92 -11.54 8.98
CA LEU A 83 10.92 -12.97 8.67
C LEU A 83 12.24 -13.47 8.09
N SER A 84 13.03 -12.60 7.46
CA SER A 84 14.35 -12.99 6.92
C SER A 84 15.42 -13.23 8.01
N LEU A 85 15.17 -12.76 9.23
CA LEU A 85 16.09 -12.97 10.34
C LEU A 85 16.20 -14.46 10.68
N GLY A 86 17.41 -15.01 10.56
CA GLY A 86 17.68 -16.42 10.79
C GLY A 86 17.53 -17.35 9.57
N HIS A 87 17.07 -16.81 8.42
CA HIS A 87 16.93 -17.55 7.16
C HIS A 87 17.95 -17.04 6.14
N HIS A 88 19.04 -17.78 5.89
CA HIS A 88 20.11 -17.34 4.99
C HIS A 88 20.28 -18.24 3.77
N PHE A 89 20.13 -19.55 3.92
CA PHE A 89 20.41 -20.55 2.87
C PHE A 89 19.32 -21.64 2.80
N ASP A 90 18.08 -21.25 3.04
CA ASP A 90 16.93 -22.17 2.99
C ASP A 90 15.88 -21.69 1.97
N VAL A 91 14.88 -22.53 1.73
CA VAL A 91 13.76 -22.23 0.82
C VAL A 91 13.02 -20.95 1.25
N THR A 92 12.94 -20.69 2.55
CA THR A 92 12.30 -19.50 3.10
C THR A 92 13.01 -18.22 2.65
N ALA A 93 14.35 -18.22 2.63
CA ALA A 93 15.13 -17.09 2.13
C ALA A 93 14.85 -16.81 0.65
N VAL A 94 14.72 -17.86 -0.17
CA VAL A 94 14.37 -17.71 -1.60
C VAL A 94 12.97 -17.13 -1.76
N ILE A 95 11.98 -17.62 -1.02
CA ILE A 95 10.60 -17.10 -1.07
C ILE A 95 10.58 -15.62 -0.67
N ILE A 96 11.26 -15.25 0.41
CA ILE A 96 11.35 -13.86 0.86
C ILE A 96 11.99 -12.98 -0.22
N TYR A 97 13.05 -13.48 -0.87
CA TYR A 97 13.70 -12.75 -1.95
C TYR A 97 12.75 -12.47 -3.11
N VAL A 98 12.01 -13.47 -3.57
CA VAL A 98 11.02 -13.34 -4.65
C VAL A 98 9.92 -12.34 -4.26
N LEU A 99 9.36 -12.45 -3.05
CA LEU A 99 8.32 -11.54 -2.58
C LEU A 99 8.81 -10.09 -2.46
N ARG A 100 10.06 -9.89 -2.04
CA ARG A 100 10.68 -8.56 -2.02
C ARG A 100 10.90 -8.00 -3.43
N TRP A 101 11.29 -8.85 -4.36
CA TRP A 101 11.41 -8.47 -5.76
C TRP A 101 10.07 -7.99 -6.33
N GLU A 102 8.98 -8.71 -6.06
CA GLU A 102 7.63 -8.31 -6.48
C GLU A 102 7.22 -6.95 -5.90
N ILE A 103 7.58 -6.66 -4.64
CA ILE A 103 7.32 -5.35 -4.02
C ILE A 103 8.11 -4.26 -4.73
N ILE A 104 9.40 -4.47 -5.05
CA ILE A 104 10.23 -3.51 -5.79
C ILE A 104 9.65 -3.25 -7.17
N ASP A 105 9.29 -4.31 -7.91
CA ASP A 105 8.68 -4.20 -9.24
C ASP A 105 7.38 -3.37 -9.17
N ARG A 106 6.56 -3.61 -8.17
CA ARG A 106 5.33 -2.87 -7.97
C ARG A 106 5.57 -1.40 -7.61
N TRP A 107 6.52 -1.10 -6.74
CA TRP A 107 6.93 0.27 -6.44
C TRP A 107 7.44 1.00 -7.68
N THR A 108 8.27 0.34 -8.47
CA THR A 108 8.79 0.91 -9.72
C THR A 108 7.67 1.27 -10.69
N ARG A 109 6.65 0.44 -10.79
CA ARG A 109 5.47 0.74 -11.62
C ARG A 109 4.64 1.91 -11.10
N LEU A 110 4.48 2.02 -9.78
CA LEU A 110 3.76 3.12 -9.16
C LEU A 110 4.50 4.46 -9.30
N ASP A 111 5.82 4.45 -9.15
CA ASP A 111 6.66 5.64 -9.32
C ASP A 111 6.96 5.91 -10.81
N GLY A 112 6.97 4.89 -11.65
CA GLY A 112 7.14 5.01 -13.10
C GLY A 112 6.07 5.85 -13.77
N ALA A 113 4.81 5.76 -13.34
CA ALA A 113 3.73 6.60 -13.85
C ALA A 113 3.95 8.08 -13.48
N ALA A 114 4.37 8.36 -12.25
CA ALA A 114 4.71 9.73 -11.82
C ALA A 114 5.99 10.25 -12.50
N ALA A 115 6.97 9.38 -12.72
CA ALA A 115 8.19 9.72 -13.46
C ALA A 115 7.90 10.01 -14.92
N GLN A 116 7.00 9.25 -15.55
CA GLN A 116 6.59 9.48 -16.93
C GLN A 116 5.84 10.82 -17.07
N GLN A 117 4.93 11.14 -16.18
CA GLN A 117 4.26 12.46 -16.18
C GLN A 117 5.25 13.61 -16.01
N ARG A 118 6.23 13.48 -15.09
CA ARG A 118 7.30 14.48 -14.93
C ARG A 118 8.16 14.60 -16.18
N PHE A 119 8.52 13.48 -16.79
CA PHE A 119 9.30 13.47 -18.03
C PHE A 119 8.53 14.15 -19.16
N ASP A 120 7.26 13.84 -19.37
CA ASP A 120 6.43 14.46 -20.40
C ASP A 120 6.27 15.97 -20.16
N THR A 121 6.15 16.41 -18.90
CA THR A 121 6.13 17.83 -18.54
C THR A 121 7.46 18.52 -18.86
N LEU A 122 8.59 17.92 -18.50
CA LEU A 122 9.92 18.46 -18.79
C LEU A 122 10.20 18.54 -20.30
N VAL A 123 9.76 17.53 -21.05
CA VAL A 123 9.89 17.53 -22.51
C VAL A 123 9.02 18.64 -23.12
N ALA A 124 7.79 18.82 -22.66
CA ALA A 124 6.90 19.88 -23.12
C ALA A 124 7.44 21.28 -22.80
N GLU A 125 7.97 21.50 -21.59
CA GLU A 125 8.64 22.74 -21.19
C GLU A 125 9.91 23.01 -22.02
N GLY A 126 10.76 21.98 -22.20
CA GLY A 126 11.99 22.10 -22.98
C GLY A 126 11.75 22.37 -24.47
N LEU A 127 10.70 21.77 -25.07
CA LEU A 127 10.33 22.05 -26.46
C LEU A 127 9.74 23.45 -26.62
N GLY A 128 8.94 23.92 -25.65
CA GLY A 128 8.41 25.28 -25.63
C GLY A 128 9.52 26.34 -25.58
N ASP A 129 10.57 26.11 -24.77
CA ASP A 129 11.75 26.98 -24.71
C ASP A 129 12.58 26.95 -26.00
N TRP A 130 12.66 25.79 -26.64
CA TRP A 130 13.36 25.63 -27.92
C TRP A 130 12.68 26.43 -29.04
N ASP A 131 11.38 26.35 -29.18
CA ASP A 131 10.60 27.13 -30.16
C ASP A 131 10.71 28.65 -29.90
N ALA A 132 10.79 29.07 -28.63
CA ALA A 132 10.98 30.46 -28.26
C ALA A 132 12.37 30.98 -28.60
N LEU A 133 13.42 30.12 -28.57
CA LEU A 133 14.79 30.50 -28.82
C LEU A 133 15.18 30.44 -30.32
N PHE A 134 14.62 29.51 -31.07
CA PHE A 134 15.02 29.24 -32.46
C PHE A 134 13.94 29.53 -33.50
N GLY A 135 12.70 29.76 -33.10
CA GLY A 135 11.60 30.11 -34.00
C GLY A 135 11.57 31.56 -34.49
N ARG A 136 12.55 32.39 -34.08
CA ARG A 136 12.61 33.84 -34.43
C ARG A 136 13.42 34.17 -35.68
N ASP A 137 14.11 33.20 -36.28
CA ASP A 137 14.98 33.46 -37.44
C ASP A 137 14.44 32.94 -38.79
N ALA A 138 13.10 32.70 -38.87
CA ALA A 138 12.44 32.28 -40.09
C ALA A 138 11.30 33.28 -40.49
N ALA A 139 11.64 34.58 -40.51
CA ALA A 139 10.76 35.60 -41.13
C ALA A 139 11.59 36.61 -41.95
#